data_a2f318a7b4e2c2f2bde099ba9c6e726d
#
_entry.id   a2f318a7b4e2c2f2bde099ba9c6e726d
#
_cell.length_a   1.000
_cell.length_b   1.000
_cell.length_c   1.000
_cell.angle_alpha   90.00
_cell.angle_beta   90.00
_cell.angle_gamma   90.00
#
_symmetry.space_group_name_H-M   'P 1'
#
loop_
_entity.id
_entity.type
_entity.pdbx_description
1 polymer ?
#
loop_
_entity_poly.entity_id
_entity_poly.type
_entity_poly.pdbx_seq_one_letter_code
_entity_poly.pdbx_strand_id
1 'polypeptide(L)'
;NSLCQAVPPSWHYVEKYFSRRIKKATAVNNLYQYVSRFAQGKKHLDILGLGSGACGPELEGIIPELKKQKSKVHLSCLDINRQALNTARKEAKKRKIDFTALIRDINFFSFPQNKYDIIVAHASLHHFDKLDHVIQGVNQALKPDGIFITVDIPTKNGYLMWPETYQYVSDIWKIQPPKYKIDHTKHAKPVFAPKYENVDYSKTSFECANSEKVLPTLRRYLREIVFVPGMSISRRFFDTKFGPNYNLKNPIDKSIMDFILNLDNYLLDQNILKPETFFGVYRK
;
A
#
# COMPACT_ATOMS: atom_id res chain seq x y z
N ASN A 1 -13.38 -16.07 -6.96
CA ASN A 1 -13.82 -14.89 -7.71
C ASN A 1 -13.93 -13.73 -6.74
N SER A 2 -12.80 -13.09 -6.38
CA SER A 2 -12.84 -11.77 -5.80
C SER A 2 -13.32 -10.81 -6.88
N LEU A 3 -14.57 -10.42 -6.84
CA LEU A 3 -15.05 -9.25 -7.54
C LEU A 3 -14.25 -8.07 -7.01
N CYS A 4 -13.21 -7.68 -7.72
CA CYS A 4 -12.47 -6.46 -7.44
C CYS A 4 -13.46 -5.33 -7.68
N GLN A 5 -14.11 -4.86 -6.62
CA GLN A 5 -15.02 -3.72 -6.72
C GLN A 5 -14.23 -2.52 -7.21
N ALA A 6 -14.79 -1.77 -8.16
CA ALA A 6 -14.17 -0.56 -8.64
C ALA A 6 -13.92 0.40 -7.47
N VAL A 7 -12.72 0.93 -7.40
CA VAL A 7 -12.32 1.89 -6.36
C VAL A 7 -13.19 3.15 -6.48
N PRO A 8 -13.89 3.58 -5.42
CA PRO A 8 -14.81 4.71 -5.50
C PRO A 8 -14.06 6.04 -5.67
N PRO A 9 -14.69 7.08 -6.25
CA PRO A 9 -14.10 8.41 -6.39
C PRO A 9 -13.62 9.01 -5.05
N SER A 10 -14.31 8.70 -3.94
CA SER A 10 -13.91 9.09 -2.58
C SER A 10 -12.53 8.58 -2.20
N TRP A 11 -12.17 7.35 -2.58
CA TRP A 11 -10.85 6.80 -2.34
C TRP A 11 -9.75 7.58 -3.08
N HIS A 12 -9.96 7.90 -4.35
CA HIS A 12 -9.02 8.75 -5.10
C HIS A 12 -8.86 10.14 -4.47
N TYR A 13 -9.89 10.65 -3.80
CA TYR A 13 -9.81 11.90 -3.05
C TYR A 13 -8.92 11.76 -1.81
N VAL A 14 -9.05 10.66 -1.08
CA VAL A 14 -8.17 10.31 0.06
C VAL A 14 -6.71 10.16 -0.39
N GLU A 15 -6.47 9.47 -1.50
CA GLU A 15 -5.12 9.30 -2.06
C GLU A 15 -4.44 10.64 -2.36
N LYS A 16 -5.18 11.68 -2.79
CA LYS A 16 -4.63 13.03 -2.98
C LYS A 16 -4.14 13.65 -1.66
N TYR A 17 -4.84 13.43 -0.55
CA TYR A 17 -4.38 13.88 0.77
C TYR A 17 -3.11 13.16 1.18
N PHE A 18 -3.04 11.86 1.02
CA PHE A 18 -1.83 11.08 1.31
C PHE A 18 -0.66 11.50 0.41
N SER A 19 -0.90 11.71 -0.88
CA SER A 19 0.11 12.24 -1.82
C SER A 19 0.66 13.60 -1.39
N ARG A 20 -0.16 14.48 -0.82
CA ARG A 20 0.30 15.78 -0.28
C ARG A 20 1.23 15.58 0.92
N ARG A 21 0.95 14.61 1.81
CA ARG A 21 1.83 14.25 2.93
C ARG A 21 3.17 13.74 2.41
N ILE A 22 3.15 12.82 1.44
CA ILE A 22 4.37 12.31 0.80
C ILE A 22 5.16 13.47 0.18
N LYS A 23 4.48 14.38 -0.53
CA LYS A 23 5.13 15.54 -1.16
C LYS A 23 5.78 16.48 -0.14
N LYS A 24 5.12 16.74 1.00
CA LYS A 24 5.68 17.57 2.07
C LYS A 24 6.97 16.97 2.63
N ALA A 25 7.02 15.64 2.80
CA ALA A 25 8.17 14.94 3.37
C ALA A 25 9.30 14.69 2.35
N THR A 26 8.97 14.55 1.06
CA THR A 26 9.91 14.01 0.07
C THR A 26 10.08 14.85 -1.19
N ALA A 27 9.29 15.91 -1.39
CA ALA A 27 9.18 16.72 -2.60
C ALA A 27 8.67 15.95 -3.86
N VAL A 28 8.21 14.69 -3.71
CA VAL A 28 7.54 13.90 -4.76
C VAL A 28 6.18 13.42 -4.29
N ASN A 29 5.24 13.12 -5.21
CA ASN A 29 3.85 12.85 -4.83
C ASN A 29 3.58 11.39 -4.46
N ASN A 30 4.43 10.45 -4.87
CA ASN A 30 4.17 9.01 -4.71
C ASN A 30 5.45 8.18 -4.82
N LEU A 31 5.31 6.87 -4.58
CA LEU A 31 6.35 5.87 -4.69
C LEU A 31 7.06 5.90 -6.07
N TYR A 32 6.30 6.00 -7.16
CA TYR A 32 6.84 5.92 -8.52
C TYR A 32 7.77 7.08 -8.83
N GLN A 33 7.38 8.29 -8.45
CA GLN A 33 8.22 9.49 -8.58
C GLN A 33 9.44 9.43 -7.65
N TYR A 34 9.32 8.81 -6.46
CA TYR A 34 10.47 8.61 -5.58
C TYR A 34 11.49 7.67 -6.21
N VAL A 35 11.05 6.56 -6.77
CA VAL A 35 11.89 5.62 -7.53
C VAL A 35 12.56 6.34 -8.70
N SER A 36 11.83 7.15 -9.45
CA SER A 36 12.35 7.95 -10.54
C SER A 36 13.48 8.89 -10.09
N ARG A 37 13.27 9.60 -8.99
CA ARG A 37 14.30 10.48 -8.40
C ARG A 37 15.54 9.71 -7.95
N PHE A 38 15.37 8.58 -7.29
CA PHE A 38 16.48 7.72 -6.86
C PHE A 38 17.30 7.20 -8.05
N ALA A 39 16.65 6.97 -9.17
CA ALA A 39 17.26 6.44 -10.39
C ALA A 39 18.04 7.48 -11.22
N GLN A 40 17.97 8.76 -10.88
CA GLN A 40 18.65 9.81 -11.63
C GLN A 40 20.15 9.53 -11.79
N GLY A 41 20.64 9.59 -13.04
CA GLY A 41 22.04 9.32 -13.38
C GLY A 41 22.41 7.83 -13.44
N LYS A 42 21.54 6.91 -13.06
CA LYS A 42 21.80 5.47 -13.14
C LYS A 42 21.46 4.94 -14.54
N LYS A 43 22.43 4.39 -15.23
CA LYS A 43 22.28 3.83 -16.60
C LYS A 43 21.56 2.47 -16.59
N HIS A 44 21.80 1.67 -15.57
CA HIS A 44 21.22 0.33 -15.40
C HIS A 44 20.64 0.19 -14.00
N LEU A 45 19.50 -0.48 -13.91
CA LEU A 45 18.79 -0.73 -12.67
C LEU A 45 18.26 -2.16 -12.63
N ASP A 46 18.59 -2.88 -11.57
CA ASP A 46 17.97 -4.15 -11.21
C ASP A 46 16.87 -3.89 -10.16
N ILE A 47 15.64 -4.21 -10.49
CA ILE A 47 14.48 -4.00 -9.64
C ILE A 47 13.84 -5.33 -9.27
N LEU A 48 13.45 -5.49 -8.00
CA LEU A 48 12.67 -6.62 -7.51
C LEU A 48 11.34 -6.15 -6.93
N GLY A 49 10.24 -6.64 -7.49
CA GLY A 49 8.92 -6.51 -6.86
C GLY A 49 8.60 -7.73 -6.00
N LEU A 50 8.12 -7.52 -4.78
CA LEU A 50 7.76 -8.54 -3.80
C LEU A 50 6.24 -8.64 -3.64
N GLY A 51 5.68 -9.85 -3.81
CA GLY A 51 4.24 -10.05 -3.77
C GLY A 51 3.53 -9.23 -4.86
N SER A 52 4.11 -9.19 -6.05
CA SER A 52 3.73 -8.24 -7.10
C SER A 52 2.44 -8.60 -7.83
N GLY A 53 1.90 -9.80 -7.63
CA GLY A 53 0.72 -10.26 -8.36
C GLY A 53 0.90 -10.13 -9.87
N ALA A 54 0.04 -9.35 -10.52
CA ALA A 54 0.13 -9.02 -11.95
C ALA A 54 1.11 -7.86 -12.26
N CYS A 55 1.90 -7.42 -11.29
CA CYS A 55 2.92 -6.36 -11.40
C CYS A 55 2.36 -5.00 -11.89
N GLY A 56 1.13 -4.65 -11.49
CA GLY A 56 0.52 -3.38 -11.85
C GLY A 56 1.37 -2.18 -11.42
N PRO A 57 1.71 -2.02 -10.13
CA PRO A 57 2.54 -0.91 -9.65
C PRO A 57 3.89 -0.79 -10.36
N GLU A 58 4.53 -1.91 -10.66
CA GLU A 58 5.82 -1.93 -11.34
C GLU A 58 5.68 -1.55 -12.82
N LEU A 59 4.79 -2.22 -13.55
CA LEU A 59 4.66 -2.07 -15.01
C LEU A 59 3.96 -0.77 -15.42
N GLU A 60 2.99 -0.29 -14.62
CA GLU A 60 2.17 0.88 -14.95
C GLU A 60 2.62 2.14 -14.22
N GLY A 61 3.30 1.99 -13.08
CA GLY A 61 3.79 3.10 -12.27
C GLY A 61 5.30 3.32 -12.42
N ILE A 62 6.13 2.35 -12.02
CA ILE A 62 7.58 2.51 -11.94
C ILE A 62 8.22 2.58 -13.33
N ILE A 63 7.95 1.61 -14.19
CA ILE A 63 8.60 1.52 -15.51
C ILE A 63 8.37 2.76 -16.38
N PRO A 64 7.15 3.34 -16.49
CA PRO A 64 6.94 4.57 -17.23
C PRO A 64 7.77 5.75 -16.72
N GLU A 65 7.91 5.89 -15.40
CA GLU A 65 8.74 6.95 -14.81
C GLU A 65 10.23 6.78 -15.14
N LEU A 66 10.75 5.54 -15.11
CA LEU A 66 12.15 5.24 -15.43
C LEU A 66 12.47 5.37 -16.93
N LYS A 67 11.50 5.04 -17.80
CA LYS A 67 11.67 5.23 -19.25
C LYS A 67 11.90 6.69 -19.64
N LYS A 68 11.31 7.64 -18.90
CA LYS A 68 11.55 9.08 -19.11
C LYS A 68 13.03 9.45 -18.93
N GLN A 69 13.80 8.66 -18.15
CA GLN A 69 15.20 8.89 -17.85
C GLN A 69 16.16 8.09 -18.75
N LYS A 70 15.64 7.27 -19.66
CA LYS A 70 16.42 6.39 -20.57
C LYS A 70 17.27 5.35 -19.83
N SER A 71 16.94 5.03 -18.58
CA SER A 71 17.60 3.95 -17.83
C SER A 71 17.21 2.59 -18.42
N LYS A 72 18.18 1.69 -18.55
CA LYS A 72 17.91 0.27 -18.84
C LYS A 72 17.48 -0.41 -17.53
N VAL A 73 16.35 -1.07 -17.54
CA VAL A 73 15.78 -1.69 -16.35
C VAL A 73 15.59 -3.17 -16.57
N HIS A 74 16.15 -4.00 -15.69
CA HIS A 74 15.77 -5.38 -15.51
C HIS A 74 14.78 -5.48 -14.34
N LEU A 75 13.53 -5.90 -14.61
CA LEU A 75 12.48 -6.06 -13.63
C LEU A 75 12.27 -7.53 -13.29
N SER A 76 12.53 -7.91 -12.06
CA SER A 76 12.14 -9.21 -11.49
C SER A 76 10.90 -9.04 -10.63
N CYS A 77 9.87 -9.88 -10.79
CA CYS A 77 8.69 -9.90 -9.92
C CYS A 77 8.55 -11.27 -9.27
N LEU A 78 8.44 -11.26 -7.94
CA LEU A 78 8.31 -12.46 -7.11
C LEU A 78 6.88 -12.57 -6.57
N ASP A 79 6.20 -13.66 -6.90
CA ASP A 79 4.86 -13.98 -6.40
C ASP A 79 4.61 -15.49 -6.46
N ILE A 80 3.75 -15.99 -5.60
CA ILE A 80 3.31 -17.40 -5.62
C ILE A 80 2.26 -17.64 -6.72
N ASN A 81 1.53 -16.60 -7.13
CA ASN A 81 0.45 -16.68 -8.11
C ASN A 81 1.00 -16.75 -9.54
N ARG A 82 1.14 -17.99 -10.02
CA ARG A 82 1.60 -18.29 -11.40
C ARG A 82 0.78 -17.58 -12.48
N GLN A 83 -0.55 -17.52 -12.32
CA GLN A 83 -1.44 -16.93 -13.33
C GLN A 83 -1.24 -15.42 -13.42
N ALA A 84 -1.13 -14.74 -12.29
CA ALA A 84 -0.86 -13.31 -12.23
C ALA A 84 0.50 -12.96 -12.86
N LEU A 85 1.58 -13.68 -12.52
CA LEU A 85 2.90 -13.48 -13.11
C LEU A 85 2.95 -13.83 -14.60
N ASN A 86 2.17 -14.80 -15.09
CA ASN A 86 2.07 -15.04 -16.52
C ASN A 86 1.37 -13.90 -17.26
N THR A 87 0.38 -13.26 -16.65
CA THR A 87 -0.24 -12.04 -17.19
C THR A 87 0.78 -10.90 -17.24
N ALA A 88 1.53 -10.68 -16.16
CA ALA A 88 2.61 -9.70 -16.10
C ALA A 88 3.68 -9.94 -17.19
N ARG A 89 4.08 -11.20 -17.41
CA ARG A 89 5.06 -11.55 -18.46
C ARG A 89 4.58 -11.19 -19.86
N LYS A 90 3.29 -11.46 -20.16
CA LYS A 90 2.67 -11.09 -21.45
C LYS A 90 2.68 -9.58 -21.65
N GLU A 91 2.33 -8.83 -20.61
CA GLU A 91 2.29 -7.37 -20.65
C GLU A 91 3.70 -6.76 -20.74
N ALA A 92 4.68 -7.28 -20.00
CA ALA A 92 6.07 -6.87 -20.09
C ALA A 92 6.65 -7.10 -21.51
N LYS A 93 6.33 -8.25 -22.13
CA LYS A 93 6.73 -8.53 -23.53
C LYS A 93 6.14 -7.52 -24.50
N LYS A 94 4.85 -7.20 -24.38
CA LYS A 94 4.16 -6.19 -25.19
C LYS A 94 4.85 -4.82 -25.11
N ARG A 95 5.27 -4.44 -23.90
CA ARG A 95 5.93 -3.16 -23.60
C ARG A 95 7.45 -3.18 -23.82
N LYS A 96 8.01 -4.30 -24.32
CA LYS A 96 9.45 -4.51 -24.53
C LYS A 96 10.27 -4.21 -23.26
N ILE A 97 9.83 -4.75 -22.12
CA ILE A 97 10.49 -4.65 -20.83
C ILE A 97 11.32 -5.93 -20.61
N ASP A 98 12.57 -5.79 -20.18
CA ASP A 98 13.38 -6.90 -19.70
C ASP A 98 12.81 -7.38 -18.35
N PHE A 99 12.22 -8.60 -18.35
CA PHE A 99 11.36 -9.06 -17.27
C PHE A 99 11.63 -10.51 -16.88
N THR A 100 11.79 -10.75 -15.60
CA THR A 100 11.87 -12.08 -14.99
C THR A 100 10.72 -12.33 -14.02
N ALA A 101 9.91 -13.37 -14.27
CA ALA A 101 8.89 -13.83 -13.34
C ALA A 101 9.48 -14.92 -12.43
N LEU A 102 9.51 -14.66 -11.13
CA LEU A 102 9.96 -15.57 -10.07
C LEU A 102 8.72 -16.16 -9.38
N ILE A 103 8.26 -17.32 -9.88
CA ILE A 103 7.09 -18.01 -9.32
C ILE A 103 7.57 -18.85 -8.13
N ARG A 104 7.57 -18.26 -6.93
CA ARG A 104 8.05 -18.87 -5.68
C ARG A 104 7.23 -18.35 -4.50
N ASP A 105 7.18 -19.14 -3.43
CA ASP A 105 6.72 -18.66 -2.13
C ASP A 105 7.79 -17.78 -1.50
N ILE A 106 7.45 -16.53 -1.23
CA ILE A 106 8.35 -15.52 -0.67
C ILE A 106 8.83 -15.91 0.74
N ASN A 107 8.01 -16.63 1.50
CA ASN A 107 8.32 -17.07 2.85
C ASN A 107 9.50 -18.07 2.90
N PHE A 108 9.86 -18.67 1.76
CA PHE A 108 10.96 -19.62 1.61
C PHE A 108 11.92 -19.24 0.49
N PHE A 109 11.81 -18.03 -0.04
CA PHE A 109 12.68 -17.57 -1.12
C PHE A 109 14.09 -17.29 -0.61
N SER A 110 15.09 -17.86 -1.31
CA SER A 110 16.50 -17.57 -1.06
C SER A 110 16.90 -16.31 -1.81
N PHE A 111 17.08 -15.23 -1.07
CA PHE A 111 17.44 -13.94 -1.64
C PHE A 111 18.91 -13.92 -2.09
N PRO A 112 19.23 -13.42 -3.31
CA PRO A 112 20.61 -13.24 -3.75
C PRO A 112 21.29 -12.12 -2.95
N GLN A 113 22.62 -12.13 -2.91
CA GLN A 113 23.38 -11.08 -2.23
C GLN A 113 23.65 -9.89 -3.15
N ASN A 114 23.45 -8.66 -2.67
CA ASN A 114 23.85 -7.39 -3.33
C ASN A 114 23.45 -7.28 -4.82
N LYS A 115 22.24 -7.71 -5.15
CA LYS A 115 21.79 -7.80 -6.55
C LYS A 115 20.95 -6.60 -7.00
N TYR A 116 20.07 -6.08 -6.14
CA TYR A 116 19.05 -5.14 -6.57
C TYR A 116 19.36 -3.70 -6.14
N ASP A 117 19.16 -2.76 -7.07
CA ASP A 117 19.22 -1.33 -6.79
C ASP A 117 17.97 -0.86 -6.06
N ILE A 118 16.84 -1.47 -6.40
CA ILE A 118 15.53 -1.13 -5.84
C ILE A 118 14.77 -2.42 -5.55
N ILE A 119 14.25 -2.54 -4.33
CA ILE A 119 13.26 -3.57 -3.99
C ILE A 119 11.97 -2.86 -3.61
N VAL A 120 10.85 -3.33 -4.15
CA VAL A 120 9.53 -2.72 -3.96
C VAL A 120 8.58 -3.74 -3.36
N ALA A 121 7.82 -3.33 -2.34
CA ALA A 121 6.63 -4.04 -1.88
C ALA A 121 5.46 -3.05 -1.87
N HIS A 122 4.39 -3.33 -2.58
CA HIS A 122 3.23 -2.44 -2.65
C HIS A 122 1.99 -3.18 -2.16
N ALA A 123 1.51 -2.83 -0.97
CA ALA A 123 0.37 -3.47 -0.30
C ALA A 123 0.51 -5.02 -0.27
N SER A 124 1.66 -5.51 0.15
CA SER A 124 1.96 -6.95 0.14
C SER A 124 2.64 -7.48 1.40
N LEU A 125 3.37 -6.65 2.16
CA LEU A 125 4.10 -7.11 3.35
C LEU A 125 3.17 -7.71 4.41
N HIS A 126 1.99 -7.15 4.57
CA HIS A 126 1.00 -7.59 5.55
C HIS A 126 0.43 -8.99 5.28
N HIS A 127 0.72 -9.58 4.11
CA HIS A 127 0.36 -10.96 3.75
C HIS A 127 1.47 -11.98 4.03
N PHE A 128 2.71 -11.54 4.34
CA PHE A 128 3.83 -12.46 4.47
C PHE A 128 3.90 -13.08 5.85
N ASP A 129 3.93 -14.43 5.91
CA ASP A 129 3.97 -15.16 7.18
C ASP A 129 5.33 -15.06 7.87
N LYS A 130 6.43 -15.22 7.11
CA LYS A 130 7.80 -15.19 7.63
C LYS A 130 8.44 -13.81 7.38
N LEU A 131 7.80 -12.76 7.89
CA LEU A 131 8.20 -11.40 7.60
C LEU A 131 9.65 -11.10 8.00
N ASP A 132 10.15 -11.63 9.13
CA ASP A 132 11.56 -11.50 9.54
C ASP A 132 12.50 -12.08 8.49
N HIS A 133 12.23 -13.29 7.98
CA HIS A 133 13.02 -13.91 6.91
C HIS A 133 13.01 -13.05 5.63
N VAL A 134 11.84 -12.55 5.24
CA VAL A 134 11.70 -11.74 4.04
C VAL A 134 12.48 -10.44 4.15
N ILE A 135 12.38 -9.72 5.28
CA ILE A 135 13.05 -8.42 5.43
C ILE A 135 14.57 -8.59 5.64
N GLN A 136 15.03 -9.65 6.29
CA GLN A 136 16.45 -10.02 6.29
C GLN A 136 16.95 -10.31 4.86
N GLY A 137 16.16 -11.04 4.07
CA GLY A 137 16.47 -11.32 2.67
C GLY A 137 16.50 -10.05 1.81
N VAL A 138 15.60 -9.11 2.06
CA VAL A 138 15.62 -7.77 1.42
C VAL A 138 16.92 -7.05 1.76
N ASN A 139 17.32 -7.01 3.04
CA ASN A 139 18.59 -6.42 3.47
C ASN A 139 19.78 -7.06 2.73
N GLN A 140 19.82 -8.39 2.67
CA GLN A 140 20.88 -9.13 1.97
C GLN A 140 20.91 -8.81 0.47
N ALA A 141 19.73 -8.71 -0.18
CA ALA A 141 19.61 -8.58 -1.63
C ALA A 141 19.81 -7.17 -2.15
N LEU A 142 19.65 -6.16 -1.33
CA LEU A 142 19.96 -4.77 -1.69
C LEU A 142 21.45 -4.60 -1.96
N LYS A 143 21.80 -3.87 -3.03
CA LYS A 143 23.14 -3.31 -3.23
C LYS A 143 23.46 -2.31 -2.10
N PRO A 144 24.74 -2.00 -1.81
CA PRO A 144 25.10 -1.06 -0.73
C PRO A 144 24.36 0.28 -0.81
N ASP A 145 24.18 0.82 -2.02
CA ASP A 145 23.45 2.08 -2.26
C ASP A 145 21.99 1.87 -2.65
N GLY A 146 21.48 0.64 -2.55
CA GLY A 146 20.11 0.29 -2.89
C GLY A 146 19.09 0.82 -1.91
N ILE A 147 17.83 0.83 -2.35
CA ILE A 147 16.69 1.19 -1.50
C ILE A 147 15.61 0.10 -1.51
N PHE A 148 15.00 -0.09 -0.37
CA PHE A 148 13.70 -0.74 -0.24
C PHE A 148 12.62 0.33 -0.09
N ILE A 149 11.56 0.22 -0.88
CA ILE A 149 10.46 1.19 -0.87
C ILE A 149 9.12 0.48 -0.81
N THR A 150 8.23 0.99 0.05
CA THR A 150 6.92 0.37 0.27
C THR A 150 5.82 1.37 0.53
N VAL A 151 4.61 1.01 0.15
CA VAL A 151 3.34 1.54 0.68
C VAL A 151 2.60 0.33 1.22
N ASP A 152 2.29 0.31 2.52
CA ASP A 152 1.69 -0.87 3.13
C ASP A 152 0.73 -0.52 4.28
N ILE A 153 0.13 -1.55 4.89
CA ILE A 153 -1.00 -1.47 5.83
C ILE A 153 -0.56 -2.00 7.21
N PRO A 154 -0.11 -1.14 8.14
CA PRO A 154 0.33 -1.54 9.48
C PRO A 154 -0.82 -1.50 10.50
N THR A 155 -1.94 -2.15 10.20
CA THR A 155 -3.09 -2.28 11.12
C THR A 155 -2.81 -3.32 12.21
N LYS A 156 -3.76 -3.55 13.10
CA LYS A 156 -3.78 -4.79 13.88
C LYS A 156 -4.00 -5.99 12.94
N ASN A 157 -3.52 -7.16 13.38
CA ASN A 157 -3.71 -8.39 12.61
C ASN A 157 -5.19 -8.58 12.28
N GLY A 158 -5.46 -9.15 11.09
CA GLY A 158 -6.83 -9.33 10.59
C GLY A 158 -7.49 -8.05 10.08
N TYR A 159 -6.71 -7.01 9.76
CA TYR A 159 -7.22 -5.70 9.33
C TYR A 159 -8.05 -4.99 10.41
N LEU A 160 -7.89 -5.39 11.67
CA LEU A 160 -8.54 -4.72 12.80
C LEU A 160 -7.96 -3.32 13.00
N MET A 161 -8.82 -2.41 13.46
CA MET A 161 -8.40 -1.08 13.88
C MET A 161 -7.62 -1.15 15.20
N TRP A 162 -6.69 -0.21 15.38
CA TRP A 162 -6.15 0.09 16.70
C TRP A 162 -7.27 0.59 17.61
N PRO A 163 -7.22 0.33 18.93
CA PRO A 163 -8.30 0.74 19.84
C PRO A 163 -8.64 2.23 19.74
N GLU A 164 -7.61 3.08 19.62
CA GLU A 164 -7.74 4.53 19.48
C GLU A 164 -8.50 4.89 18.20
N THR A 165 -8.10 4.28 17.07
CA THR A 165 -8.78 4.49 15.77
C THR A 165 -10.24 4.04 15.84
N TYR A 166 -10.52 2.88 16.46
CA TYR A 166 -11.87 2.36 16.59
C TYR A 166 -12.76 3.29 17.40
N GLN A 167 -12.23 3.91 18.46
CA GLN A 167 -12.98 4.89 19.28
C GLN A 167 -13.42 6.09 18.41
N TYR A 168 -12.48 6.74 17.71
CA TYR A 168 -12.80 7.86 16.82
C TYR A 168 -13.76 7.48 15.70
N VAL A 169 -13.55 6.34 15.05
CA VAL A 169 -14.45 5.84 14.00
C VAL A 169 -15.84 5.61 14.55
N SER A 170 -15.98 5.00 15.74
CA SER A 170 -17.26 4.73 16.37
C SER A 170 -18.01 6.01 16.74
N ASP A 171 -17.31 7.01 17.27
CA ASP A 171 -17.92 8.29 17.66
C ASP A 171 -18.37 9.10 16.44
N ILE A 172 -17.54 9.16 15.39
CA ILE A 172 -17.94 9.77 14.12
C ILE A 172 -19.14 9.00 13.52
N TRP A 173 -19.12 7.67 13.59
CA TRP A 173 -20.21 6.84 13.07
C TRP A 173 -21.54 7.14 13.71
N LYS A 174 -21.59 7.36 15.03
CA LYS A 174 -22.82 7.67 15.78
C LYS A 174 -23.52 8.92 15.23
N ILE A 175 -22.76 9.97 14.95
CA ILE A 175 -23.30 11.27 14.52
C ILE A 175 -23.54 11.37 13.00
N GLN A 176 -22.99 10.45 12.18
CA GLN A 176 -23.21 10.48 10.76
C GLN A 176 -24.67 10.20 10.38
N PRO A 177 -25.25 10.92 9.40
CA PRO A 177 -26.54 10.60 8.81
C PRO A 177 -26.63 9.18 8.24
N PRO A 178 -27.83 8.57 8.23
CA PRO A 178 -28.03 7.19 7.73
C PRO A 178 -27.51 6.95 6.29
N LYS A 179 -27.57 7.97 5.42
CA LYS A 179 -27.11 7.86 4.02
C LYS A 179 -25.63 7.46 3.88
N TYR A 180 -24.77 7.77 4.87
CA TYR A 180 -23.35 7.41 4.85
C TYR A 180 -23.06 6.04 5.44
N LYS A 181 -24.08 5.36 5.98
CA LYS A 181 -23.97 4.08 6.69
C LYS A 181 -24.37 2.88 5.82
N ILE A 182 -24.31 3.00 4.52
CA ILE A 182 -24.67 1.91 3.59
C ILE A 182 -23.38 1.15 3.23
N ASP A 183 -23.32 -0.12 3.59
CA ASP A 183 -22.24 -1.03 3.25
C ASP A 183 -22.44 -1.58 1.83
N HIS A 184 -21.51 -1.25 0.94
CA HIS A 184 -21.54 -1.65 -0.48
C HIS A 184 -20.84 -2.98 -0.76
N THR A 185 -20.21 -3.58 0.25
CA THR A 185 -19.46 -4.86 0.08
C THR A 185 -20.27 -6.08 0.45
N LYS A 186 -21.38 -5.92 1.17
CA LYS A 186 -22.24 -7.02 1.61
C LYS A 186 -23.27 -7.37 0.53
N HIS A 187 -23.15 -8.60 -0.01
CA HIS A 187 -24.14 -9.22 -0.90
C HIS A 187 -24.42 -8.50 -2.25
N ALA A 188 -25.41 -9.01 -2.98
CA ALA A 188 -25.85 -8.43 -4.26
C ALA A 188 -26.49 -7.03 -4.11
N LYS A 189 -26.78 -6.58 -2.89
CA LYS A 189 -27.39 -5.26 -2.60
C LYS A 189 -26.71 -4.59 -1.42
N PRO A 190 -26.52 -3.25 -1.46
CA PRO A 190 -26.03 -2.46 -0.33
C PRO A 190 -26.91 -2.62 0.91
N VAL A 191 -26.31 -2.67 2.12
CA VAL A 191 -26.98 -2.94 3.39
C VAL A 191 -26.71 -1.82 4.37
N PHE A 192 -27.76 -1.36 5.09
CA PHE A 192 -27.59 -0.39 6.17
C PHE A 192 -26.84 -0.99 7.37
N ALA A 193 -25.79 -0.29 7.83
CA ALA A 193 -24.95 -0.67 8.95
C ALA A 193 -25.19 0.29 10.13
N PRO A 194 -26.03 -0.06 11.13
CA PRO A 194 -26.37 0.84 12.24
C PRO A 194 -25.16 1.17 13.12
N LYS A 195 -24.18 0.25 13.21
CA LYS A 195 -22.89 0.44 13.90
C LYS A 195 -21.73 0.10 12.99
N TYR A 196 -20.55 0.67 13.24
CA TYR A 196 -19.35 0.26 12.55
C TYR A 196 -18.84 -1.06 13.11
N GLU A 197 -18.67 -2.07 12.25
CA GLU A 197 -18.15 -3.37 12.65
C GLU A 197 -16.63 -3.43 12.42
N ASN A 198 -15.87 -3.70 13.49
CA ASN A 198 -14.43 -3.98 13.43
C ASN A 198 -14.23 -5.49 13.24
N VAL A 199 -14.18 -5.94 11.98
CA VAL A 199 -14.18 -7.37 11.62
C VAL A 199 -12.76 -7.88 11.51
N ASP A 200 -12.49 -9.02 12.14
CA ASP A 200 -11.22 -9.75 12.01
C ASP A 200 -11.25 -10.66 10.78
N TYR A 201 -10.57 -10.23 9.72
CA TYR A 201 -10.49 -11.00 8.47
C TYR A 201 -9.45 -12.12 8.51
N SER A 202 -8.53 -12.16 9.48
CA SER A 202 -7.53 -13.23 9.59
C SER A 202 -8.16 -14.62 9.87
N LYS A 203 -9.40 -14.63 10.35
CA LYS A 203 -10.16 -15.88 10.60
C LYS A 203 -10.68 -16.54 9.32
N THR A 204 -10.76 -15.80 8.23
CA THR A 204 -11.38 -16.25 6.96
C THR A 204 -10.49 -16.07 5.74
N SER A 205 -9.38 -15.34 5.88
CA SER A 205 -8.45 -15.04 4.79
C SER A 205 -7.06 -14.78 5.34
N PHE A 206 -6.07 -14.64 4.44
CA PHE A 206 -4.71 -14.17 4.79
C PHE A 206 -4.61 -12.63 4.86
N GLU A 207 -5.74 -11.92 4.80
CA GLU A 207 -5.74 -10.46 4.81
C GLU A 207 -5.20 -9.92 6.13
N CYS A 208 -4.13 -9.15 6.03
CA CYS A 208 -3.46 -8.52 7.18
C CYS A 208 -3.07 -9.49 8.31
N ALA A 209 -2.70 -10.74 7.99
CA ALA A 209 -2.37 -11.75 8.98
C ALA A 209 -1.20 -11.34 9.89
N ASN A 210 -0.24 -10.56 9.39
CA ASN A 210 0.94 -10.09 10.11
C ASN A 210 1.15 -8.57 10.08
N SER A 211 0.10 -7.79 9.88
CA SER A 211 0.16 -6.33 9.77
C SER A 211 0.82 -5.64 10.96
N GLU A 212 0.59 -6.11 12.19
CA GLU A 212 1.20 -5.54 13.39
C GLU A 212 2.73 -5.63 13.40
N LYS A 213 3.29 -6.64 12.72
CA LYS A 213 4.73 -6.88 12.66
C LYS A 213 5.44 -6.07 11.58
N VAL A 214 4.72 -5.49 10.62
CA VAL A 214 5.32 -4.83 9.45
C VAL A 214 6.32 -3.76 9.87
N LEU A 215 5.88 -2.74 10.60
CA LEU A 215 6.77 -1.64 11.01
C LEU A 215 7.89 -2.08 11.96
N PRO A 216 7.63 -2.88 13.01
CA PRO A 216 8.69 -3.37 13.89
C PRO A 216 9.76 -4.17 13.15
N THR A 217 9.36 -5.03 12.20
CA THR A 217 10.30 -5.85 11.44
C THR A 217 11.13 -4.99 10.47
N LEU A 218 10.51 -4.05 9.76
CA LEU A 218 11.24 -3.13 8.89
C LEU A 218 12.32 -2.37 9.66
N ARG A 219 11.98 -1.79 10.81
CA ARG A 219 12.90 -1.02 11.67
C ARG A 219 13.98 -1.85 12.34
N ARG A 220 13.76 -3.16 12.50
CA ARG A 220 14.74 -4.10 13.06
C ARG A 220 15.87 -4.39 12.08
N TYR A 221 15.56 -4.56 10.81
CA TYR A 221 16.51 -5.06 9.82
C TYR A 221 16.97 -4.05 8.79
N LEU A 222 16.31 -2.90 8.68
CA LEU A 222 16.60 -1.86 7.71
C LEU A 222 16.67 -0.49 8.37
N ARG A 223 17.50 0.39 7.83
CA ARG A 223 17.57 1.78 8.25
C ARG A 223 16.46 2.59 7.56
N GLU A 224 15.55 3.15 8.35
CA GLU A 224 14.49 4.02 7.86
C GLU A 224 15.07 5.35 7.36
N ILE A 225 14.79 5.73 6.12
CA ILE A 225 15.21 6.99 5.49
C ILE A 225 14.04 7.97 5.40
N VAL A 226 12.87 7.45 5.05
CA VAL A 226 11.63 8.22 4.97
C VAL A 226 10.52 7.37 5.55
N PHE A 227 9.72 7.99 6.41
CA PHE A 227 8.46 7.42 6.90
C PHE A 227 7.38 8.48 6.86
N VAL A 228 6.31 8.20 6.13
CA VAL A 228 5.13 9.08 6.03
C VAL A 228 3.90 8.31 6.47
N PRO A 229 3.36 8.60 7.66
CA PRO A 229 2.12 7.97 8.12
C PRO A 229 0.93 8.51 7.33
N GLY A 230 -0.10 7.69 7.16
CA GLY A 230 -1.32 8.11 6.49
C GLY A 230 -2.51 7.23 6.81
N MET A 231 -3.69 7.73 6.48
CA MET A 231 -4.96 7.01 6.42
C MET A 231 -5.23 6.11 7.63
N SER A 232 -5.61 6.68 8.76
CA SER A 232 -6.13 5.91 9.90
C SER A 232 -7.67 5.90 9.87
N ILE A 233 -8.31 6.96 10.36
CA ILE A 233 -9.77 7.11 10.35
C ILE A 233 -10.33 7.15 8.93
N SER A 234 -9.71 7.94 8.05
CA SER A 234 -10.19 8.20 6.69
C SER A 234 -10.29 6.93 5.85
N ARG A 235 -9.38 5.98 6.05
CA ARG A 235 -9.43 4.69 5.38
C ARG A 235 -10.74 3.95 5.64
N ARG A 236 -11.30 4.11 6.84
CA ARG A 236 -12.49 3.38 7.29
C ARG A 236 -13.80 3.92 6.75
N PHE A 237 -13.83 5.18 6.34
CA PHE A 237 -15.03 5.82 5.79
C PHE A 237 -15.06 5.87 4.26
N PHE A 238 -13.88 5.87 3.61
CA PHE A 238 -13.82 6.22 2.19
C PHE A 238 -13.32 5.10 1.28
N ASP A 239 -13.14 3.88 1.82
CA ASP A 239 -12.79 2.69 1.06
C ASP A 239 -13.96 2.18 0.19
N THR A 240 -13.82 0.99 -0.40
CA THR A 240 -14.87 0.36 -1.22
C THR A 240 -16.15 0.06 -0.44
N LYS A 241 -16.06 -0.03 0.90
CA LYS A 241 -17.20 -0.40 1.76
C LYS A 241 -18.19 0.74 1.93
N PHE A 242 -17.71 1.92 2.31
CA PHE A 242 -18.57 3.08 2.62
C PHE A 242 -18.30 4.29 1.72
N GLY A 243 -17.18 4.32 1.04
CA GLY A 243 -16.80 5.40 0.14
C GLY A 243 -17.82 5.74 -0.97
N PRO A 244 -18.54 4.77 -1.56
CA PRO A 244 -19.59 5.07 -2.53
C PRO A 244 -20.74 5.94 -2.02
N ASN A 245 -20.90 6.07 -0.70
CA ASN A 245 -21.91 6.95 -0.10
C ASN A 245 -21.60 8.45 -0.24
N TYR A 246 -20.37 8.82 -0.62
CA TYR A 246 -19.91 10.20 -0.68
C TYR A 246 -19.80 10.68 -2.13
N ASN A 247 -20.58 11.70 -2.46
CA ASN A 247 -20.54 12.33 -3.78
C ASN A 247 -19.68 13.61 -3.73
N LEU A 248 -18.51 13.59 -4.35
CA LEU A 248 -17.58 14.72 -4.41
C LEU A 248 -18.15 15.99 -5.09
N LYS A 249 -19.25 15.86 -5.86
CA LYS A 249 -19.95 17.00 -6.45
C LYS A 249 -20.93 17.66 -5.46
N ASN A 250 -21.28 16.98 -4.36
CA ASN A 250 -22.14 17.52 -3.31
C ASN A 250 -21.26 18.29 -2.31
N PRO A 251 -21.49 19.59 -2.08
CA PRO A 251 -20.68 20.41 -1.16
C PRO A 251 -20.68 19.87 0.30
N ILE A 252 -21.80 19.34 0.77
CA ILE A 252 -21.92 18.80 2.12
C ILE A 252 -21.07 17.52 2.25
N ASP A 253 -21.20 16.58 1.31
CA ASP A 253 -20.42 15.33 1.32
C ASP A 253 -18.93 15.65 1.29
N LYS A 254 -18.53 16.59 0.42
CA LYS A 254 -17.14 17.03 0.32
C LYS A 254 -16.64 17.68 1.61
N SER A 255 -17.44 18.52 2.26
CA SER A 255 -17.07 19.16 3.54
C SER A 255 -16.90 18.13 4.66
N ILE A 256 -17.76 17.10 4.71
CA ILE A 256 -17.62 15.99 5.67
C ILE A 256 -16.32 15.21 5.41
N MET A 257 -16.02 14.92 4.14
CA MET A 257 -14.78 14.26 3.78
C MET A 257 -13.56 15.09 4.16
N ASP A 258 -13.56 16.39 3.84
CA ASP A 258 -12.46 17.32 4.19
C ASP A 258 -12.26 17.38 5.71
N PHE A 259 -13.34 17.43 6.48
CA PHE A 259 -13.27 17.42 7.95
C PHE A 259 -12.60 16.12 8.46
N ILE A 260 -13.09 14.97 8.03
CA ILE A 260 -12.54 13.66 8.47
C ILE A 260 -11.07 13.53 8.05
N LEU A 261 -10.70 13.93 6.83
CA LEU A 261 -9.34 13.88 6.34
C LEU A 261 -8.38 14.82 7.09
N ASN A 262 -8.85 16.04 7.42
CA ASN A 262 -8.05 16.99 8.20
C ASN A 262 -7.89 16.53 9.65
N LEU A 263 -8.94 15.99 10.27
CA LEU A 263 -8.89 15.39 11.60
C LEU A 263 -7.92 14.20 11.63
N ASP A 264 -8.01 13.30 10.66
CA ASP A 264 -7.13 12.14 10.54
C ASP A 264 -5.66 12.57 10.45
N ASN A 265 -5.35 13.54 9.58
CA ASN A 265 -4.01 14.09 9.44
C ASN A 265 -3.51 14.75 10.73
N TYR A 266 -4.35 15.53 11.40
CA TYR A 266 -4.01 16.17 12.68
C TYR A 266 -3.67 15.13 13.76
N LEU A 267 -4.51 14.11 13.92
CA LEU A 267 -4.33 13.07 14.94
C LEU A 267 -3.07 12.22 14.65
N LEU A 268 -2.77 11.96 13.38
CA LEU A 268 -1.52 11.31 12.97
C LEU A 268 -0.29 12.18 13.25
N ASP A 269 -0.35 13.49 12.96
CA ASP A 269 0.75 14.43 13.19
C ASP A 269 1.03 14.64 14.68
N GLN A 270 0.01 14.53 15.53
CA GLN A 270 0.15 14.56 16.99
C GLN A 270 0.51 13.21 17.62
N ASN A 271 0.72 12.16 16.83
CA ASN A 271 0.95 10.78 17.28
C ASN A 271 -0.16 10.23 18.22
N ILE A 272 -1.37 10.76 18.12
CA ILE A 272 -2.55 10.25 18.85
C ILE A 272 -3.03 8.96 18.22
N LEU A 273 -3.00 8.87 16.89
CA LEU A 273 -3.32 7.66 16.14
C LEU A 273 -2.10 7.02 15.52
N LYS A 274 -2.13 5.70 15.46
CA LYS A 274 -1.22 4.92 14.62
C LYS A 274 -1.71 4.94 13.18
N PRO A 275 -0.80 5.00 12.18
CA PRO A 275 -1.21 4.94 10.79
C PRO A 275 -1.76 3.55 10.44
N GLU A 276 -2.75 3.52 9.56
CA GLU A 276 -3.24 2.29 8.93
C GLU A 276 -2.82 2.19 7.45
N THR A 277 -2.05 3.16 6.99
CA THR A 277 -1.30 3.15 5.74
C THR A 277 -0.03 3.95 5.98
N PHE A 278 1.07 3.56 5.35
CA PHE A 278 2.30 4.33 5.37
C PHE A 278 3.04 4.25 4.03
N PHE A 279 3.83 5.27 3.76
CA PHE A 279 4.87 5.25 2.73
C PHE A 279 6.22 5.19 3.45
N GLY A 280 7.06 4.24 3.07
CA GLY A 280 8.37 4.03 3.69
C GLY A 280 9.48 3.83 2.67
N VAL A 281 10.66 4.42 2.95
CA VAL A 281 11.90 4.19 2.20
C VAL A 281 12.98 3.79 3.20
N TYR A 282 13.68 2.72 2.88
CA TYR A 282 14.67 2.11 3.75
C TYR A 282 15.95 1.80 2.98
N ARG A 283 17.04 1.70 3.71
CA ARG A 283 18.34 1.21 3.21
C ARG A 283 18.84 0.04 4.06
N LYS A 284 19.86 -0.59 3.54
CA LYS A 284 20.66 -1.59 4.26
C LYS A 284 21.24 -1.05 5.55
#